data_feca5a5e1996a1ca35d350b66f10596e
#
_entry.id   feca5a5e1996a1ca35d350b66f10596e
#
_cell.length_a   1.000
_cell.length_b   1.000
_cell.length_c   1.000
_cell.angle_alpha   90.00
_cell.angle_beta   90.00
_cell.angle_gamma   90.00
#
_symmetry.space_group_name_H-M   'P 1'
#
loop_
_entity.id
_entity.type
_entity.pdbx_description
1 polymer ?
#
loop_
_entity_poly.entity_id
_entity_poly.type
_entity_poly.pdbx_seq_one_letter_code
_entity_poly.pdbx_strand_id
1 'polypeptide(L)'
;SHGYDRSMPVLPDEGVMIPTPADSLSPYDNQKLIDANPSNPHYGPVHAFHHWGEPYLGYYVSNDEWVIRKHAQMITDAGVDVIILDVTNALIYLPTVKTICDTYMKMRAEGSKTPQIAFLFNSAARRTVQRIYDNIYAKGLYKDLWFNWKGKPLLLSPPEGVTPEIADFFTVRH
;
A
#
# COMPACT_ATOMS: atom_id res chain seq x y z
N SER A 1 14.13 1.31 6.34
CA SER A 1 13.64 0.10 6.98
C SER A 1 12.14 0.24 7.08
N HIS A 2 11.47 -0.56 6.35
CA HIS A 2 10.03 -0.54 6.25
C HIS A 2 9.47 -1.03 7.57
N GLY A 3 8.85 -0.12 8.30
CA GLY A 3 8.01 -0.50 9.42
C GLY A 3 6.82 -1.29 8.90
N TYR A 4 7.04 -2.51 8.52
CA TYR A 4 5.97 -3.47 8.37
C TYR A 4 5.48 -3.72 9.79
N ASP A 5 4.42 -3.03 10.13
CA ASP A 5 3.83 -3.22 11.43
C ASP A 5 3.24 -4.63 11.49
N ARG A 6 4.01 -5.56 12.06
CA ARG A 6 3.58 -6.93 12.29
C ARG A 6 2.44 -7.02 13.32
N SER A 7 2.05 -5.89 13.91
CA SER A 7 0.91 -5.84 14.82
C SER A 7 -0.43 -5.91 14.12
N MET A 8 -0.45 -5.79 12.79
CA MET A 8 -1.69 -5.83 12.04
C MET A 8 -2.00 -7.23 11.53
N PRO A 9 -3.13 -7.83 11.90
CA PRO A 9 -3.54 -9.08 11.30
C PRO A 9 -3.79 -8.88 9.80
N VAL A 10 -3.06 -9.64 8.98
CA VAL A 10 -3.34 -9.74 7.54
C VAL A 10 -4.42 -10.79 7.38
N LEU A 11 -5.60 -10.41 6.92
CA LEU A 11 -6.63 -11.37 6.54
C LEU A 11 -6.17 -12.14 5.30
N PRO A 12 -6.20 -13.50 5.32
CA PRO A 12 -5.39 -14.34 4.44
C PRO A 12 -5.55 -14.13 2.94
N ASP A 13 -6.70 -13.76 2.44
CA ASP A 13 -6.94 -13.71 1.00
C ASP A 13 -7.25 -12.34 0.41
N GLU A 14 -7.45 -11.34 1.25
CA GLU A 14 -7.93 -10.05 0.78
C GLU A 14 -7.06 -8.87 1.20
N GLY A 15 -6.04 -9.12 1.99
CA GLY A 15 -5.00 -8.14 2.30
C GLY A 15 -5.47 -6.87 3.02
N VAL A 16 -6.58 -6.94 3.71
CA VAL A 16 -7.01 -5.85 4.58
C VAL A 16 -6.23 -5.94 5.88
N MET A 17 -5.38 -4.95 6.15
CA MET A 17 -4.72 -4.84 7.44
C MET A 17 -5.65 -4.12 8.40
N ILE A 18 -6.02 -4.79 9.48
CA ILE A 18 -6.82 -4.23 10.56
C ILE A 18 -5.89 -3.89 11.71
N PRO A 19 -5.78 -2.62 12.12
CA PRO A 19 -4.98 -2.26 13.29
C PRO A 19 -5.56 -2.95 14.53
N THR A 20 -4.68 -3.59 15.29
CA THR A 20 -5.05 -4.12 16.60
C THR A 20 -5.02 -2.96 17.58
N PRO A 21 -6.12 -2.64 18.28
CA PRO A 21 -6.11 -1.59 19.28
C PRO A 21 -5.03 -1.86 20.33
N ALA A 22 -4.15 -0.87 20.51
CA ALA A 22 -2.94 -0.99 21.33
C ALA A 22 -3.20 -1.41 22.78
N ASP A 23 -4.27 -0.90 23.33
CA ASP A 23 -4.62 -0.99 24.73
C ASP A 23 -5.49 -2.20 25.08
N SER A 24 -6.19 -2.78 24.10
CA SER A 24 -7.14 -3.88 24.35
C SER A 24 -6.69 -5.24 23.83
N LEU A 25 -5.91 -5.29 22.73
CA LEU A 25 -5.55 -6.55 22.07
C LEU A 25 -4.05 -6.80 21.97
N SER A 26 -3.23 -5.75 22.02
CA SER A 26 -1.78 -5.87 22.04
C SER A 26 -1.16 -4.84 22.99
N PRO A 27 -0.57 -5.29 24.10
CA PRO A 27 0.17 -4.42 25.02
C PRO A 27 1.55 -4.03 24.47
N TYR A 28 1.95 -4.55 23.29
CA TYR A 28 3.31 -4.44 22.78
C TYR A 28 3.44 -3.27 21.81
N ASP A 29 3.29 -2.05 22.34
CA ASP A 29 3.69 -0.81 21.68
C ASP A 29 5.22 -0.71 21.70
N ASN A 30 5.85 -0.84 20.54
CA ASN A 30 7.31 -0.85 20.43
C ASN A 30 7.96 0.41 20.98
N GLN A 31 7.36 1.58 20.76
CA GLN A 31 7.91 2.83 21.29
C GLN A 31 7.87 2.84 22.82
N LYS A 32 6.74 2.47 23.42
CA LYS A 32 6.60 2.40 24.87
C LYS A 32 7.53 1.37 25.52
N LEU A 33 7.73 0.22 24.85
CA LEU A 33 8.66 -0.82 25.33
C LEU A 33 10.11 -0.34 25.31
N ILE A 34 10.52 0.37 24.25
CA ILE A 34 11.84 0.97 24.12
C ILE A 34 12.03 2.07 25.14
N ASP A 35 11.07 2.96 25.30
CA ASP A 35 11.14 4.07 26.26
C ASP A 35 11.21 3.56 27.71
N ALA A 36 10.51 2.49 28.04
CA ALA A 36 10.54 1.87 29.35
C ALA A 36 11.89 1.20 29.69
N ASN A 37 12.56 0.62 28.72
CA ASN A 37 13.86 -0.01 28.89
C ASN A 37 14.68 0.01 27.61
N PRO A 38 15.36 1.13 27.30
CA PRO A 38 16.11 1.30 26.05
C PRO A 38 17.22 0.26 25.82
N SER A 39 17.81 -0.23 26.91
CA SER A 39 18.93 -1.17 26.84
C SER A 39 18.50 -2.62 26.60
N ASN A 40 17.27 -2.97 26.99
CA ASN A 40 16.74 -4.32 26.85
C ASN A 40 15.21 -4.32 26.81
N PRO A 41 14.59 -3.84 25.74
CA PRO A 41 13.13 -3.84 25.61
C PRO A 41 12.57 -5.26 25.66
N HIS A 42 11.54 -5.46 26.46
CA HIS A 42 10.85 -6.76 26.56
C HIS A 42 9.72 -6.80 25.51
N TYR A 43 10.02 -7.26 24.30
CA TYR A 43 9.04 -7.29 23.19
C TYR A 43 7.94 -8.36 23.31
N GLY A 44 7.91 -9.13 24.40
CA GLY A 44 6.90 -10.18 24.58
C GLY A 44 7.20 -11.47 23.81
N PRO A 45 6.22 -12.40 23.76
CA PRO A 45 6.41 -13.68 23.09
C PRO A 45 6.66 -13.55 21.59
N VAL A 46 7.38 -14.52 21.01
CA VAL A 46 7.53 -14.64 19.57
C VAL A 46 6.14 -14.77 18.94
N HIS A 47 5.90 -14.04 17.85
CA HIS A 47 4.60 -13.91 17.16
C HIS A 47 3.53 -13.11 17.91
N ALA A 48 3.84 -12.45 19.03
CA ALA A 48 2.92 -11.45 19.58
C ALA A 48 2.75 -10.28 18.59
N PHE A 49 1.54 -9.76 18.54
CA PHE A 49 1.31 -8.56 17.73
C PHE A 49 1.97 -7.35 18.39
N HIS A 50 2.70 -6.59 17.60
CA HIS A 50 3.37 -5.36 18.02
C HIS A 50 2.85 -4.20 17.16
N HIS A 51 2.92 -2.98 17.69
CA HIS A 51 2.62 -1.76 16.97
C HIS A 51 3.63 -0.66 17.37
N TRP A 52 3.79 0.31 16.48
CA TRP A 52 4.53 1.53 16.72
C TRP A 52 3.52 2.60 17.09
N GLY A 53 3.58 3.28 18.07
CA GLY A 53 2.73 4.35 18.56
C GLY A 53 1.49 4.72 17.72
N GLU A 54 0.56 5.38 18.30
CA GLU A 54 -0.68 5.77 17.63
C GLU A 54 -0.39 6.71 16.44
N PRO A 55 -0.90 6.43 15.23
CA PRO A 55 -0.79 7.36 14.10
C PRO A 55 -1.47 8.69 14.38
N TYR A 56 -1.05 9.76 13.68
CA TYR A 56 -1.64 11.10 13.84
C TYR A 56 -3.18 11.12 13.66
N LEU A 57 -3.72 10.26 12.81
CA LEU A 57 -5.16 10.12 12.58
C LEU A 57 -5.84 9.07 13.48
N GLY A 58 -5.16 8.60 14.52
CA GLY A 58 -5.63 7.48 15.33
C GLY A 58 -5.43 6.14 14.61
N TYR A 59 -5.86 5.05 15.24
CA TYR A 59 -5.84 3.72 14.61
C TYR A 59 -6.98 3.61 13.59
N TYR A 60 -6.67 3.14 12.38
CA TYR A 60 -7.63 3.03 11.28
C TYR A 60 -7.41 1.74 10.47
N VAL A 61 -8.40 1.34 9.72
CA VAL A 61 -8.29 0.25 8.74
C VAL A 61 -7.78 0.79 7.40
N SER A 62 -7.02 -0.04 6.67
CA SER A 62 -6.35 0.38 5.42
C SER A 62 -7.32 0.82 4.31
N ASN A 63 -8.59 0.44 4.38
CA ASN A 63 -9.63 0.80 3.43
C ASN A 63 -10.61 1.87 3.94
N ASP A 64 -10.22 2.63 4.97
CA ASP A 64 -10.98 3.78 5.44
C ASP A 64 -10.90 4.93 4.42
N GLU A 65 -12.02 5.22 3.76
CA GLU A 65 -12.07 6.25 2.71
C GLU A 65 -11.71 7.64 3.24
N TRP A 66 -12.08 7.98 4.47
CA TRP A 66 -11.76 9.28 5.05
C TRP A 66 -10.25 9.44 5.25
N VAL A 67 -9.59 8.40 5.76
CA VAL A 67 -8.13 8.39 5.95
C VAL A 67 -7.41 8.47 4.60
N ILE A 68 -7.86 7.70 3.61
CA ILE A 68 -7.31 7.73 2.25
C ILE A 68 -7.43 9.14 1.66
N ARG A 69 -8.58 9.81 1.81
CA ARG A 69 -8.77 11.21 1.38
C ARG A 69 -7.80 12.16 2.06
N LYS A 70 -7.64 12.04 3.38
CA LYS A 70 -6.70 12.89 4.15
C LYS A 70 -5.27 12.67 3.70
N HIS A 71 -4.84 11.44 3.54
CA HIS A 71 -3.51 11.13 3.02
C HIS A 71 -3.30 11.66 1.61
N ALA A 72 -4.27 11.46 0.70
CA ALA A 72 -4.20 11.99 -0.65
C ALA A 72 -4.05 13.51 -0.67
N GLN A 73 -4.82 14.23 0.15
CA GLN A 73 -4.72 15.68 0.29
C GLN A 73 -3.34 16.10 0.79
N MET A 74 -2.88 15.52 1.90
CA MET A 74 -1.58 15.86 2.52
C MET A 74 -0.42 15.60 1.55
N ILE A 75 -0.43 14.47 0.84
CA ILE A 75 0.59 14.10 -0.15
C ILE A 75 0.57 15.08 -1.32
N THR A 76 -0.62 15.43 -1.81
CA THR A 76 -0.79 16.41 -2.91
C THR A 76 -0.32 17.81 -2.49
N ASP A 77 -0.67 18.26 -1.29
CA ASP A 77 -0.26 19.56 -0.76
C ASP A 77 1.26 19.64 -0.54
N ALA A 78 1.89 18.50 -0.24
CA ALA A 78 3.34 18.37 -0.17
C ALA A 78 4.03 18.36 -1.57
N GLY A 79 3.28 18.44 -2.66
CA GLY A 79 3.82 18.48 -4.03
C GLY A 79 4.25 17.12 -4.58
N VAL A 80 3.73 16.02 -4.04
CA VAL A 80 4.02 14.67 -4.55
C VAL A 80 3.10 14.36 -5.72
N ASP A 81 3.68 14.12 -6.89
CA ASP A 81 2.93 13.86 -8.13
C ASP A 81 2.55 12.37 -8.30
N VAL A 82 3.35 11.47 -7.72
CA VAL A 82 3.19 10.02 -7.92
C VAL A 82 3.40 9.28 -6.61
N ILE A 83 2.52 8.33 -6.33
CA ILE A 83 2.74 7.31 -5.29
C ILE A 83 3.05 5.96 -5.93
N ILE A 84 3.94 5.21 -5.32
CA ILE A 84 4.29 3.86 -5.75
C ILE A 84 3.76 2.89 -4.71
N LEU A 85 2.79 2.06 -5.10
CA LEU A 85 2.22 1.03 -4.26
C LEU A 85 3.17 -0.18 -4.22
N ASP A 86 3.67 -0.47 -3.04
CA ASP A 86 4.60 -1.57 -2.80
C ASP A 86 3.86 -2.91 -2.68
N VAL A 87 4.10 -3.79 -3.64
CA VAL A 87 3.60 -5.18 -3.68
C VAL A 87 4.77 -6.17 -3.74
N THR A 88 5.94 -5.77 -3.23
CA THR A 88 7.18 -6.57 -3.27
C THR A 88 7.12 -7.84 -2.44
N ASN A 89 6.21 -7.93 -1.49
CA ASN A 89 5.98 -9.09 -0.61
C ASN A 89 5.05 -10.17 -1.20
N ALA A 90 4.77 -10.11 -2.50
CA ALA A 90 3.85 -11.00 -3.21
C ALA A 90 2.35 -10.86 -2.84
N LEU A 91 1.99 -9.84 -2.08
CA LEU A 91 0.61 -9.51 -1.71
C LEU A 91 0.18 -8.22 -2.42
N ILE A 92 -0.92 -8.25 -3.14
CA ILE A 92 -1.39 -7.10 -3.92
C ILE A 92 -2.50 -6.30 -3.22
N TYR A 93 -3.06 -6.78 -2.13
CA TYR A 93 -4.12 -6.10 -1.37
C TYR A 93 -5.20 -5.49 -2.27
N LEU A 94 -5.70 -6.28 -3.23
CA LEU A 94 -6.55 -5.79 -4.32
C LEU A 94 -7.79 -5.00 -3.85
N PRO A 95 -8.50 -5.37 -2.78
CA PRO A 95 -9.60 -4.56 -2.25
C PRO A 95 -9.13 -3.17 -1.81
N THR A 96 -8.04 -3.08 -1.06
CA THR A 96 -7.48 -1.80 -0.62
C THR A 96 -7.01 -0.94 -1.80
N VAL A 97 -6.34 -1.54 -2.80
CA VAL A 97 -5.96 -0.84 -4.04
C VAL A 97 -7.19 -0.26 -4.72
N LYS A 98 -8.26 -1.02 -4.86
CA LYS A 98 -9.50 -0.53 -5.45
C LYS A 98 -10.13 0.59 -4.63
N THR A 99 -10.17 0.48 -3.31
CA THR A 99 -10.68 1.55 -2.45
C THR A 99 -9.87 2.84 -2.60
N ILE A 100 -8.54 2.76 -2.69
CA ILE A 100 -7.68 3.92 -2.98
C ILE A 100 -8.03 4.53 -4.34
N CYS A 101 -8.13 3.70 -5.39
CA CYS A 101 -8.43 4.16 -6.74
C CYS A 101 -9.84 4.79 -6.82
N ASP A 102 -10.85 4.16 -6.24
CA ASP A 102 -12.21 4.68 -6.19
C ASP A 102 -12.28 6.02 -5.46
N THR A 103 -11.57 6.13 -4.33
CA THR A 103 -11.49 7.37 -3.55
C THR A 103 -10.81 8.47 -4.35
N TYR A 104 -9.69 8.18 -5.04
CA TYR A 104 -8.99 9.16 -5.87
C TYR A 104 -9.85 9.62 -7.05
N MET A 105 -10.58 8.70 -7.69
CA MET A 105 -11.52 9.06 -8.77
C MET A 105 -12.62 9.99 -8.27
N LYS A 106 -13.22 9.70 -7.10
CA LYS A 106 -14.20 10.58 -6.45
C LYS A 106 -13.62 11.96 -6.18
N MET A 107 -12.44 12.03 -5.56
CA MET A 107 -11.76 13.30 -5.26
C MET A 107 -11.53 14.14 -6.53
N ARG A 108 -11.08 13.51 -7.62
CA ARG A 108 -10.88 14.20 -8.91
C ARG A 108 -12.19 14.68 -9.51
N ALA A 109 -13.25 13.90 -9.43
CA ALA A 109 -14.59 14.30 -9.86
C ALA A 109 -15.15 15.49 -9.07
N GLU A 110 -14.74 15.62 -7.79
CA GLU A 110 -15.05 16.76 -6.91
C GLU A 110 -14.15 17.98 -7.16
N GLY A 111 -13.21 17.90 -8.12
CA GLY A 111 -12.29 18.99 -8.46
C GLY A 111 -10.96 19.00 -7.67
N SER A 112 -10.74 18.02 -6.80
CA SER A 112 -9.48 17.88 -6.06
C SER A 112 -8.40 17.23 -6.92
N LYS A 113 -7.13 17.57 -6.64
CA LYS A 113 -5.97 16.84 -7.20
C LYS A 113 -5.66 15.63 -6.34
N THR A 114 -5.14 14.59 -6.97
CA THR A 114 -4.54 13.44 -6.28
C THR A 114 -3.25 13.04 -7.00
N PRO A 115 -2.30 12.39 -6.31
CA PRO A 115 -1.17 11.79 -7.00
C PRO A 115 -1.62 10.77 -8.04
N GLN A 116 -0.77 10.54 -9.04
CA GLN A 116 -0.89 9.37 -9.90
C GLN A 116 -0.32 8.14 -9.20
N ILE A 117 -0.58 6.96 -9.74
CA ILE A 117 -0.24 5.68 -9.10
C ILE A 117 0.64 4.85 -10.05
N ALA A 118 1.66 4.23 -9.49
CA ALA A 118 2.44 3.15 -10.10
C ALA A 118 2.59 2.00 -9.10
N PHE A 119 3.09 0.85 -9.56
CA PHE A 119 3.31 -0.33 -8.71
C PHE A 119 4.76 -0.78 -8.75
N LEU A 120 5.24 -1.27 -7.59
CA LEU A 120 6.54 -1.91 -7.44
C LEU A 120 6.37 -3.38 -7.04
N PHE A 121 6.93 -4.26 -7.85
CA PHE A 121 6.88 -5.73 -7.67
C PHE A 121 8.26 -6.30 -7.38
N ASN A 122 8.30 -7.42 -6.67
CA ASN A 122 9.52 -8.22 -6.48
C ASN A 122 9.17 -9.71 -6.31
N SER A 123 8.81 -10.15 -5.09
CA SER A 123 8.52 -11.55 -4.83
C SER A 123 7.33 -12.06 -5.65
N ALA A 124 7.49 -13.24 -6.27
CA ALA A 124 6.48 -13.84 -7.14
C ALA A 124 5.97 -12.87 -8.24
N ALA A 125 6.86 -12.04 -8.78
CA ALA A 125 6.54 -10.93 -9.67
C ALA A 125 5.66 -11.38 -10.85
N ARG A 126 5.95 -12.53 -11.46
CA ARG A 126 5.15 -13.07 -12.58
C ARG A 126 3.66 -13.19 -12.24
N ARG A 127 3.36 -13.74 -11.08
CA ARG A 127 1.98 -13.94 -10.61
C ARG A 127 1.33 -12.64 -10.20
N THR A 128 2.04 -11.81 -9.46
CA THR A 128 1.48 -10.57 -8.90
C THR A 128 1.26 -9.50 -9.97
N VAL A 129 2.19 -9.34 -10.91
CA VAL A 129 2.03 -8.47 -12.07
C VAL A 129 0.84 -8.92 -12.93
N GLN A 130 0.76 -10.20 -13.27
CA GLN A 130 -0.35 -10.72 -14.06
C GLN A 130 -1.69 -10.47 -13.35
N ARG A 131 -1.76 -10.71 -12.05
CA ARG A 131 -2.99 -10.52 -11.27
C ARG A 131 -3.44 -9.04 -11.24
N ILE A 132 -2.52 -8.09 -11.11
CA ILE A 132 -2.86 -6.66 -11.21
C ILE A 132 -3.32 -6.31 -12.63
N TYR A 133 -2.61 -6.79 -13.64
CA TYR A 133 -2.97 -6.57 -15.03
C TYR A 133 -4.40 -7.05 -15.32
N ASP A 134 -4.69 -8.31 -15.03
CA ASP A 134 -6.00 -8.93 -15.32
C ASP A 134 -7.16 -8.29 -14.57
N ASN A 135 -6.93 -7.83 -13.34
CA ASN A 135 -8.01 -7.32 -12.48
C ASN A 135 -8.24 -5.82 -12.60
N ILE A 136 -7.27 -5.07 -13.14
CA ILE A 136 -7.32 -3.61 -13.20
C ILE A 136 -7.05 -3.12 -14.63
N TYR A 137 -5.86 -3.31 -15.15
CA TYR A 137 -5.43 -2.68 -16.40
C TYR A 137 -6.12 -3.25 -17.63
N ALA A 138 -6.21 -4.57 -17.76
CA ALA A 138 -6.89 -5.24 -18.88
C ALA A 138 -8.38 -4.90 -18.93
N LYS A 139 -8.98 -4.58 -17.79
CA LYS A 139 -10.37 -4.10 -17.70
C LYS A 139 -10.54 -2.61 -17.99
N GLY A 140 -9.44 -1.91 -18.24
CA GLY A 140 -9.47 -0.47 -18.50
C GLY A 140 -9.91 0.38 -17.31
N LEU A 141 -9.76 -0.13 -16.07
CA LEU A 141 -10.15 0.59 -14.88
C LEU A 141 -9.16 1.70 -14.53
N TYR A 142 -9.65 2.80 -13.99
CA TYR A 142 -8.86 3.90 -13.38
C TYR A 142 -7.79 4.51 -14.29
N LYS A 143 -8.02 4.59 -15.61
CA LYS A 143 -7.01 5.01 -16.60
C LYS A 143 -6.35 6.36 -16.27
N ASP A 144 -7.11 7.27 -15.69
CA ASP A 144 -6.63 8.62 -15.37
C ASP A 144 -5.72 8.65 -14.13
N LEU A 145 -5.66 7.57 -13.35
CA LEU A 145 -4.82 7.49 -12.17
C LEU A 145 -3.42 6.97 -12.44
N TRP A 146 -3.19 6.29 -13.58
CA TRP A 146 -1.91 5.64 -13.81
C TRP A 146 -0.84 6.65 -14.21
N PHE A 147 0.30 6.56 -13.52
CA PHE A 147 1.46 7.33 -13.94
C PHE A 147 2.02 6.77 -15.24
N ASN A 148 1.99 7.59 -16.30
CA ASN A 148 2.50 7.21 -17.60
C ASN A 148 3.96 7.66 -17.76
N TRP A 149 4.81 6.73 -18.20
CA TRP A 149 6.18 6.99 -18.55
C TRP A 149 6.41 6.60 -20.02
N LYS A 150 6.84 7.55 -20.84
CA LYS A 150 7.00 7.34 -22.29
C LYS A 150 5.72 6.81 -22.99
N GLY A 151 4.57 7.33 -22.59
CA GLY A 151 3.29 7.04 -23.24
C GLY A 151 2.55 5.78 -22.76
N LYS A 152 3.12 5.00 -21.86
CA LYS A 152 2.50 3.80 -21.28
C LYS A 152 2.54 3.85 -19.75
N PRO A 153 1.63 3.16 -19.03
CA PRO A 153 1.71 3.08 -17.59
C PRO A 153 3.06 2.54 -17.11
N LEU A 154 3.60 3.13 -16.04
CA LEU A 154 4.87 2.69 -15.46
C LEU A 154 4.66 1.44 -14.61
N LEU A 155 5.53 0.45 -14.81
CA LEU A 155 5.65 -0.76 -14.01
C LEU A 155 7.08 -0.91 -13.51
N LEU A 156 7.26 -1.02 -12.20
CA LEU A 156 8.54 -1.35 -11.57
C LEU A 156 8.53 -2.84 -11.21
N SER A 157 9.32 -3.65 -11.93
CA SER A 157 9.29 -5.11 -11.77
C SER A 157 10.59 -5.75 -12.20
N PRO A 158 11.06 -6.79 -11.49
CA PRO A 158 12.17 -7.60 -12.00
C PRO A 158 11.78 -8.31 -13.31
N PRO A 159 12.77 -8.71 -14.14
CA PRO A 159 12.54 -9.27 -15.48
C PRO A 159 11.59 -10.46 -15.53
N GLU A 160 11.62 -11.33 -14.53
CA GLU A 160 10.75 -12.51 -14.46
C GLU A 160 9.25 -12.18 -14.33
N GLY A 161 8.92 -10.96 -13.90
CA GLY A 161 7.55 -10.46 -13.86
C GLY A 161 7.00 -10.02 -15.22
N VAL A 162 7.86 -9.93 -16.23
CA VAL A 162 7.53 -9.31 -17.52
C VAL A 162 7.29 -10.36 -18.58
N THR A 163 6.04 -10.54 -19.01
CA THR A 163 5.66 -11.31 -20.19
C THR A 163 5.66 -10.40 -21.43
N PRO A 164 5.63 -10.95 -22.66
CA PRO A 164 5.48 -10.14 -23.88
C PRO A 164 4.26 -9.21 -23.83
N GLU A 165 3.13 -9.70 -23.34
CA GLU A 165 1.90 -8.93 -23.16
C GLU A 165 2.12 -7.73 -22.19
N ILE A 166 2.76 -7.99 -21.05
CA ILE A 166 3.09 -6.96 -20.06
C ILE A 166 4.08 -5.94 -20.64
N ALA A 167 5.10 -6.37 -21.36
CA ALA A 167 6.07 -5.49 -22.00
C ALA A 167 5.42 -4.59 -23.09
N ASP A 168 4.42 -5.12 -23.77
CA ASP A 168 3.69 -4.32 -24.77
C ASP A 168 2.79 -3.27 -24.13
N PHE A 169 2.15 -3.60 -23.01
CA PHE A 169 1.21 -2.70 -22.33
C PHE A 169 1.91 -1.63 -21.49
N PHE A 170 2.98 -1.97 -20.78
CA PHE A 170 3.65 -1.10 -19.82
C PHE A 170 4.98 -0.53 -20.33
N THR A 171 5.38 0.59 -19.76
CA THR A 171 6.81 0.97 -19.69
C THR A 171 7.41 0.32 -18.45
N VAL A 172 8.24 -0.70 -18.65
CA VAL A 172 8.87 -1.44 -17.53
C VAL A 172 10.21 -0.82 -17.14
N ARG A 173 10.48 -0.79 -15.83
CA ARG A 173 11.78 -0.47 -15.23
C ARG A 173 12.14 -1.52 -14.17
N HIS A 174 13.44 -1.80 -14.04
CA HIS A 174 14.02 -2.76 -13.12
C HIS A 174 14.82 -2.06 -12.04
#